data_3758686e864b088a05b62388fd47dcb7
#
_entry.id   3758686e864b088a05b62388fd47dcb7
#
_cell.length_a   1.000
_cell.length_b   1.000
_cell.length_c   1.000
_cell.angle_alpha   90.00
_cell.angle_beta   90.00
_cell.angle_gamma   90.00
#
_symmetry.space_group_name_H-M   'P 1'
#
loop_
_entity.id
_entity.type
_entity.pdbx_description
1 polymer ?
#
loop_
_entity_poly.entity_id
_entity_poly.type
_entity_poly.pdbx_seq_one_letter_code
_entity_poly.pdbx_strand_id
1 'polypeptide(L)'
;MRINILGVGFDNVTMEEALARGEKLLCTPGAHYVVTPNPEIVETCRADAAANAAVNGADLVLPDGIGIVYGAKILHEPLRSRVPGIEFGTGMIERCAKLGKSIFLLGAKPGVAEQAAENLKNRFPGLVVAGTHDGYFKEDAPIAAEIKASGADMALVCLGAPKQELFMAKYGEATGCSLLMGLGGSMDIFAGVAQRAPEFYCKHNLEWFYRLVKNPSRIGRMMKLPLFLVHVSGAKHK
;
A
#
# COMPACT_ATOMS: atom_id res chain seq x y z
N MET A 1 1.05 -17.53 8.30
CA MET A 1 2.48 -17.49 8.73
C MET A 1 3.14 -16.32 8.03
N ARG A 2 3.87 -15.50 8.75
CA ARG A 2 4.68 -14.39 8.16
C ARG A 2 6.12 -14.83 8.02
N ILE A 3 6.75 -14.39 6.93
CA ILE A 3 8.18 -14.56 6.65
C ILE A 3 8.88 -13.27 7.04
N ASN A 4 9.89 -13.37 7.91
CA ASN A 4 10.64 -12.20 8.38
C ASN A 4 11.77 -11.85 7.40
N ILE A 5 11.75 -10.62 6.88
CA ILE A 5 12.79 -10.08 6.02
C ILE A 5 13.31 -8.79 6.67
N LEU A 6 14.50 -8.85 7.27
CA LEU A 6 15.16 -7.73 7.92
C LEU A 6 14.30 -7.01 8.97
N GLY A 7 13.52 -7.76 9.77
CA GLY A 7 12.67 -7.22 10.83
C GLY A 7 11.26 -6.85 10.40
N VAL A 8 10.88 -7.06 9.14
CA VAL A 8 9.51 -6.91 8.64
C VAL A 8 8.93 -8.28 8.33
N GLY A 9 7.76 -8.59 8.91
CA GLY A 9 7.05 -9.85 8.75
C GLY A 9 6.06 -9.78 7.59
N PHE A 10 6.34 -10.47 6.47
CA PHE A 10 5.48 -10.52 5.29
C PHE A 10 4.52 -11.69 5.32
N ASP A 11 3.25 -11.45 5.03
CA ASP A 11 2.27 -12.52 4.84
C ASP A 11 2.58 -13.32 3.58
N ASN A 12 2.74 -14.65 3.73
CA ASN A 12 3.07 -15.55 2.63
C ASN A 12 1.80 -16.00 1.90
N VAL A 13 1.28 -15.11 1.04
CA VAL A 13 -0.02 -15.24 0.36
C VAL A 13 0.11 -15.05 -1.15
N THR A 14 -0.83 -15.62 -1.90
CA THR A 14 -1.09 -15.25 -3.30
C THR A 14 -1.97 -13.99 -3.37
N MET A 15 -2.12 -13.40 -4.56
CA MET A 15 -3.04 -12.27 -4.77
C MET A 15 -4.48 -12.64 -4.40
N GLU A 16 -4.93 -13.81 -4.79
CA GLU A 16 -6.29 -14.29 -4.49
C GLU A 16 -6.52 -14.45 -2.99
N GLU A 17 -5.58 -15.06 -2.28
CA GLU A 17 -5.63 -15.20 -0.82
C GLU A 17 -5.57 -13.84 -0.11
N ALA A 18 -4.76 -12.90 -0.62
CA ALA A 18 -4.68 -11.55 -0.09
C ALA A 18 -6.02 -10.83 -0.23
N LEU A 19 -6.63 -10.89 -1.41
CA LEU A 19 -7.93 -10.30 -1.68
C LEU A 19 -9.05 -10.90 -0.81
N ALA A 20 -9.06 -12.23 -0.64
CA ALA A 20 -10.02 -12.90 0.24
C ALA A 20 -9.85 -12.48 1.71
N ARG A 21 -8.59 -12.34 2.18
CA ARG A 21 -8.32 -11.82 3.54
C ARG A 21 -8.72 -10.35 3.67
N GLY A 22 -8.41 -9.51 2.69
CA GLY A 22 -8.81 -8.10 2.68
C GLY A 22 -10.34 -7.93 2.74
N GLU A 23 -11.08 -8.72 1.98
CA GLU A 23 -12.54 -8.74 2.01
C GLU A 23 -13.08 -9.17 3.37
N LYS A 24 -12.47 -10.18 3.97
CA LYS A 24 -12.84 -10.60 5.34
C LYS A 24 -12.59 -9.46 6.34
N LEU A 25 -11.44 -8.78 6.29
CA LEU A 25 -11.15 -7.64 7.16
C LEU A 25 -12.16 -6.51 6.96
N LEU A 26 -12.50 -6.18 5.71
CA LEU A 26 -13.51 -5.16 5.37
C LEU A 26 -14.89 -5.47 5.98
N CYS A 27 -15.24 -6.76 6.13
CA CYS A 27 -16.51 -7.21 6.69
C CYS A 27 -16.43 -7.56 8.19
N THR A 28 -15.25 -7.46 8.82
CA THR A 28 -15.07 -7.73 10.25
C THR A 28 -15.19 -6.43 11.04
N PRO A 29 -15.92 -6.38 12.17
CA PRO A 29 -15.96 -5.19 13.03
C PRO A 29 -14.57 -4.80 13.55
N GLY A 30 -14.33 -3.48 13.66
CA GLY A 30 -13.06 -2.90 14.08
C GLY A 30 -12.33 -2.25 12.93
N ALA A 31 -11.24 -1.55 13.23
CA ALA A 31 -10.40 -0.90 12.25
C ALA A 31 -9.20 -1.80 11.94
N HIS A 32 -9.13 -2.26 10.71
CA HIS A 32 -8.03 -3.07 10.21
C HIS A 32 -7.21 -2.28 9.20
N TYR A 33 -5.93 -2.59 9.08
CA TYR A 33 -5.16 -1.96 8.01
C TYR A 33 -4.18 -2.91 7.30
N VAL A 34 -3.96 -2.59 6.03
CA VAL A 34 -3.10 -3.33 5.11
C VAL A 34 -1.96 -2.44 4.65
N VAL A 35 -0.76 -2.97 4.67
CA VAL A 35 0.43 -2.29 4.16
C VAL A 35 1.08 -3.11 3.04
N THR A 36 1.75 -2.41 2.12
CA THR A 36 2.39 -3.01 0.95
C THR A 36 3.88 -2.66 0.90
N PRO A 37 4.69 -3.10 1.89
CA PRO A 37 6.08 -2.69 1.97
C PRO A 37 6.91 -3.29 0.83
N ASN A 38 7.77 -2.43 0.28
CA ASN A 38 8.78 -2.73 -0.70
C ASN A 38 10.18 -2.62 -0.05
N PRO A 39 11.29 -2.88 -0.75
CA PRO A 39 12.64 -2.74 -0.20
C PRO A 39 12.94 -1.36 0.41
N GLU A 40 12.40 -0.28 -0.15
CA GLU A 40 12.56 1.07 0.39
C GLU A 40 11.93 1.20 1.76
N ILE A 41 10.73 0.64 1.95
CA ILE A 41 10.00 0.68 3.23
C ILE A 41 10.69 -0.22 4.26
N VAL A 42 11.19 -1.40 3.87
CA VAL A 42 11.98 -2.26 4.77
C VAL A 42 13.22 -1.53 5.29
N GLU A 43 13.97 -0.85 4.40
CA GLU A 43 15.13 -0.06 4.83
C GLU A 43 14.72 1.12 5.74
N THR A 44 13.55 1.70 5.54
CA THR A 44 12.99 2.72 6.45
C THR A 44 12.67 2.12 7.82
N CYS A 45 12.02 0.96 7.86
CA CYS A 45 11.70 0.23 9.11
C CYS A 45 12.95 -0.16 9.91
N ARG A 46 14.07 -0.45 9.23
CA ARG A 46 15.35 -0.73 9.92
C ARG A 46 15.94 0.48 10.60
N ALA A 47 15.70 1.67 10.07
CA ALA A 47 16.21 2.93 10.60
C ALA A 47 15.25 3.63 11.57
N ASP A 48 13.96 3.29 11.53
CA ASP A 48 12.89 3.96 12.28
C ASP A 48 12.01 2.92 12.98
N ALA A 49 12.11 2.85 14.30
CA ALA A 49 11.36 1.92 15.14
C ALA A 49 9.84 2.16 15.10
N ALA A 50 9.39 3.41 14.94
CA ALA A 50 7.97 3.73 14.85
C ALA A 50 7.39 3.24 13.52
N ALA A 51 8.11 3.44 12.40
CA ALA A 51 7.75 2.90 11.11
C ALA A 51 7.72 1.36 11.13
N ASN A 52 8.71 0.73 11.77
CA ASN A 52 8.75 -0.72 11.93
C ASN A 52 7.56 -1.25 12.72
N ALA A 53 7.21 -0.62 13.84
CA ALA A 53 6.05 -0.99 14.64
C ALA A 53 4.75 -0.83 13.85
N ALA A 54 4.58 0.29 13.12
CA ALA A 54 3.39 0.53 12.29
C ALA A 54 3.25 -0.49 11.16
N VAL A 55 4.34 -0.87 10.49
CA VAL A 55 4.31 -1.88 9.42
C VAL A 55 4.00 -3.27 9.98
N ASN A 56 4.66 -3.68 11.06
CA ASN A 56 4.45 -5.02 11.64
C ASN A 56 3.12 -5.16 12.38
N GLY A 57 2.54 -4.06 12.86
CA GLY A 57 1.22 -4.01 13.49
C GLY A 57 0.05 -4.17 12.52
N ALA A 58 0.28 -4.11 11.20
CA ALA A 58 -0.77 -4.27 10.21
C ALA A 58 -1.38 -5.68 10.23
N ASP A 59 -2.69 -5.78 9.97
CA ASP A 59 -3.41 -7.06 9.88
C ASP A 59 -2.95 -7.88 8.67
N LEU A 60 -2.53 -7.19 7.60
CA LEU A 60 -2.01 -7.83 6.40
C LEU A 60 -0.80 -7.02 5.86
N VAL A 61 0.34 -7.70 5.74
CA VAL A 61 1.61 -7.14 5.24
C VAL A 61 1.95 -7.81 3.92
N LEU A 62 1.69 -7.12 2.81
CA LEU A 62 1.79 -7.69 1.47
C LEU A 62 3.16 -7.45 0.84
N PRO A 63 3.80 -8.47 0.24
CA PRO A 63 5.10 -8.32 -0.39
C PRO A 63 4.99 -7.57 -1.72
N ASP A 64 5.20 -6.25 -1.72
CA ASP A 64 5.24 -5.44 -2.94
C ASP A 64 6.68 -5.25 -3.43
N GLY A 65 6.85 -5.44 -4.71
CA GLY A 65 8.15 -5.35 -5.37
C GLY A 65 8.94 -6.65 -5.39
N ILE A 66 9.62 -6.86 -6.55
CA ILE A 66 10.39 -8.09 -6.80
C ILE A 66 11.58 -8.25 -5.84
N GLY A 67 12.12 -7.14 -5.34
CA GLY A 67 13.23 -7.16 -4.37
C GLY A 67 12.88 -7.93 -3.10
N ILE A 68 11.65 -7.82 -2.60
CA ILE A 68 11.18 -8.57 -1.42
C ILE A 68 11.19 -10.07 -1.70
N VAL A 69 10.71 -10.48 -2.88
CA VAL A 69 10.70 -11.90 -3.30
C VAL A 69 12.13 -12.45 -3.42
N TYR A 70 13.06 -11.65 -3.97
CA TYR A 70 14.47 -12.05 -4.02
C TYR A 70 15.11 -12.10 -2.63
N GLY A 71 14.80 -11.14 -1.77
CA GLY A 71 15.25 -11.14 -0.38
C GLY A 71 14.82 -12.41 0.37
N ALA A 72 13.56 -12.82 0.24
CA ALA A 72 13.03 -14.05 0.80
C ALA A 72 13.77 -15.31 0.28
N LYS A 73 14.06 -15.36 -1.03
CA LYS A 73 14.84 -16.46 -1.62
C LYS A 73 16.27 -16.54 -1.08
N ILE A 74 16.94 -15.39 -0.91
CA ILE A 74 18.31 -15.32 -0.36
C ILE A 74 18.31 -15.85 1.09
N LEU A 75 17.27 -15.57 1.86
CA LEU A 75 17.11 -16.04 3.24
C LEU A 75 16.63 -17.50 3.33
N HIS A 76 16.44 -18.20 2.20
CA HIS A 76 15.90 -19.58 2.12
C HIS A 76 14.47 -19.75 2.66
N GLU A 77 13.73 -18.66 2.77
CA GLU A 77 12.31 -18.63 3.15
C GLU A 77 11.45 -18.03 2.01
N PRO A 78 11.26 -18.73 0.88
CA PRO A 78 10.67 -18.14 -0.30
C PRO A 78 9.21 -17.75 -0.09
N LEU A 79 8.86 -16.54 -0.53
CA LEU A 79 7.48 -16.09 -0.66
C LEU A 79 6.81 -16.75 -1.87
N ARG A 80 5.53 -17.08 -1.74
CA ARG A 80 4.73 -17.74 -2.79
C ARG A 80 4.54 -16.85 -4.02
N SER A 81 4.35 -15.54 -3.81
CA SER A 81 4.18 -14.58 -4.91
C SER A 81 4.52 -13.15 -4.47
N ARG A 82 4.73 -12.29 -5.46
CA ARG A 82 4.63 -10.84 -5.30
C ARG A 82 3.16 -10.45 -5.31
N VAL A 83 2.76 -9.54 -4.41
CA VAL A 83 1.41 -8.96 -4.36
C VAL A 83 1.52 -7.44 -4.53
N PRO A 84 1.44 -6.92 -5.79
CA PRO A 84 1.56 -5.48 -6.03
C PRO A 84 0.40 -4.71 -5.39
N GLY A 85 0.74 -3.65 -4.63
CA GLY A 85 -0.25 -2.83 -3.91
C GLY A 85 -1.32 -2.24 -4.82
N ILE A 86 -0.95 -1.78 -6.03
CA ILE A 86 -1.91 -1.24 -7.01
C ILE A 86 -2.92 -2.29 -7.50
N GLU A 87 -2.50 -3.53 -7.69
CA GLU A 87 -3.40 -4.62 -8.13
C GLU A 87 -4.31 -5.06 -6.98
N PHE A 88 -3.74 -5.21 -5.78
CA PHE A 88 -4.52 -5.49 -4.58
C PHE A 88 -5.56 -4.39 -4.32
N GLY A 89 -5.16 -3.12 -4.34
CA GLY A 89 -6.05 -1.98 -4.16
C GLY A 89 -7.17 -1.95 -5.20
N THR A 90 -6.86 -2.19 -6.48
CA THR A 90 -7.85 -2.28 -7.56
C THR A 90 -8.87 -3.40 -7.29
N GLY A 91 -8.40 -4.58 -6.89
CA GLY A 91 -9.27 -5.71 -6.56
C GLY A 91 -10.16 -5.46 -5.33
N MET A 92 -9.65 -4.72 -4.33
CA MET A 92 -10.46 -4.33 -3.16
C MET A 92 -11.52 -3.27 -3.50
N ILE A 93 -11.20 -2.30 -4.37
CA ILE A 93 -12.17 -1.33 -4.89
C ILE A 93 -13.31 -2.04 -5.63
N GLU A 94 -12.98 -3.01 -6.49
CA GLU A 94 -13.97 -3.83 -7.19
C GLU A 94 -14.89 -4.60 -6.21
N ARG A 95 -14.31 -5.14 -5.14
CA ARG A 95 -15.08 -5.81 -4.07
C ARG A 95 -16.00 -4.84 -3.32
N CYS A 96 -15.52 -3.64 -2.99
CA CYS A 96 -16.37 -2.60 -2.40
C CYS A 96 -17.58 -2.29 -3.28
N ALA A 97 -17.38 -2.11 -4.59
CA ALA A 97 -18.49 -1.87 -5.53
C ALA A 97 -19.51 -3.02 -5.54
N LYS A 98 -19.04 -4.28 -5.54
CA LYS A 98 -19.90 -5.48 -5.52
C LYS A 98 -20.67 -5.67 -4.20
N LEU A 99 -20.06 -5.28 -3.09
CA LEU A 99 -20.63 -5.41 -1.75
C LEU A 99 -21.47 -4.20 -1.31
N GLY A 100 -21.59 -3.16 -2.16
CA GLY A 100 -22.26 -1.91 -1.81
C GLY A 100 -21.53 -1.13 -0.71
N LYS A 101 -20.22 -1.34 -0.56
CA LYS A 101 -19.37 -0.66 0.40
C LYS A 101 -18.79 0.62 -0.19
N SER A 102 -18.64 1.64 0.65
CA SER A 102 -18.11 2.95 0.27
C SER A 102 -16.61 3.09 0.54
N ILE A 103 -15.95 3.94 -0.25
CA ILE A 103 -14.53 4.23 -0.09
C ILE A 103 -14.26 5.70 0.14
N PHE A 104 -13.19 6.01 0.89
CA PHE A 104 -12.60 7.34 1.01
C PHE A 104 -11.22 7.35 0.35
N LEU A 105 -10.90 8.40 -0.39
CA LEU A 105 -9.60 8.56 -1.07
C LEU A 105 -8.80 9.66 -0.36
N LEU A 106 -7.71 9.28 0.31
CA LEU A 106 -6.83 10.20 1.03
C LEU A 106 -5.44 10.24 0.39
N GLY A 107 -5.00 11.41 -0.06
CA GLY A 107 -3.62 11.60 -0.47
C GLY A 107 -3.44 12.22 -1.85
N ALA A 108 -2.21 12.20 -2.34
CA ALA A 108 -1.74 12.87 -3.56
C ALA A 108 -1.82 14.40 -3.49
N LYS A 109 -1.64 15.07 -4.63
CA LYS A 109 -1.76 16.54 -4.74
C LYS A 109 -3.23 16.98 -4.76
N PRO A 110 -3.53 18.24 -4.41
CA PRO A 110 -4.88 18.79 -4.57
C PRO A 110 -5.45 18.52 -5.97
N GLY A 111 -6.72 18.09 -6.04
CA GLY A 111 -7.42 17.75 -7.28
C GLY A 111 -7.19 16.32 -7.80
N VAL A 112 -6.15 15.64 -7.32
CA VAL A 112 -5.81 14.28 -7.82
C VAL A 112 -6.75 13.22 -7.24
N ALA A 113 -7.11 13.32 -5.96
CA ALA A 113 -8.03 12.37 -5.33
C ALA A 113 -9.44 12.46 -5.93
N GLU A 114 -9.91 13.66 -6.26
CA GLU A 114 -11.18 13.93 -6.94
C GLU A 114 -11.19 13.32 -8.35
N GLN A 115 -10.12 13.53 -9.11
CA GLN A 115 -9.99 12.95 -10.44
C GLN A 115 -9.93 11.42 -10.38
N ALA A 116 -9.24 10.85 -9.39
CA ALA A 116 -9.22 9.41 -9.13
C ALA A 116 -10.62 8.88 -8.82
N ALA A 117 -11.41 9.61 -8.02
CA ALA A 117 -12.78 9.25 -7.68
C ALA A 117 -13.67 9.15 -8.92
N GLU A 118 -13.60 10.13 -9.83
CA GLU A 118 -14.35 10.10 -11.09
C GLU A 118 -13.96 8.91 -11.97
N ASN A 119 -12.65 8.69 -12.17
CA ASN A 119 -12.16 7.59 -12.99
C ASN A 119 -12.54 6.23 -12.41
N LEU A 120 -12.48 6.07 -11.08
CA LEU A 120 -12.85 4.83 -10.41
C LEU A 120 -14.36 4.56 -10.48
N LYS A 121 -15.23 5.57 -10.32
CA LYS A 121 -16.68 5.44 -10.52
C LYS A 121 -17.02 5.01 -11.94
N ASN A 122 -16.34 5.59 -12.94
CA ASN A 122 -16.52 5.21 -14.34
C ASN A 122 -16.08 3.77 -14.62
N ARG A 123 -14.99 3.33 -13.97
CA ARG A 123 -14.43 1.99 -14.15
C ARG A 123 -15.21 0.90 -13.40
N PHE A 124 -15.77 1.23 -12.25
CA PHE A 124 -16.48 0.30 -11.37
C PHE A 124 -17.91 0.81 -11.11
N PRO A 125 -18.88 0.48 -11.97
CA PRO A 125 -20.27 0.86 -11.77
C PRO A 125 -20.79 0.38 -10.42
N GLY A 126 -21.47 1.26 -9.69
CA GLY A 126 -21.96 0.99 -8.33
C GLY A 126 -20.97 1.35 -7.21
N LEU A 127 -19.75 1.75 -7.52
CA LEU A 127 -18.80 2.21 -6.52
C LEU A 127 -19.28 3.52 -5.87
N VAL A 128 -19.38 3.52 -4.55
CA VAL A 128 -19.67 4.72 -3.75
C VAL A 128 -18.34 5.30 -3.23
N VAL A 129 -18.01 6.52 -3.65
CA VAL A 129 -16.92 7.30 -3.08
C VAL A 129 -17.52 8.28 -2.10
N ALA A 130 -17.33 8.03 -0.80
CA ALA A 130 -17.90 8.80 0.30
C ALA A 130 -17.18 10.14 0.52
N GLY A 131 -15.93 10.27 0.10
CA GLY A 131 -15.18 11.51 0.19
C GLY A 131 -13.76 11.38 -0.37
N THR A 132 -13.13 12.55 -0.51
CA THR A 132 -11.74 12.68 -0.98
C THR A 132 -11.04 13.75 -0.15
N HIS A 133 -9.74 13.61 0.10
CA HIS A 133 -8.90 14.65 0.65
C HIS A 133 -7.47 14.51 0.11
N ASP A 134 -6.80 15.62 -0.16
CA ASP A 134 -5.41 15.59 -0.61
C ASP A 134 -4.43 15.21 0.52
N GLY A 135 -3.14 15.02 0.19
CA GLY A 135 -2.11 14.60 1.15
C GLY A 135 -1.35 15.76 1.85
N TYR A 136 -1.75 17.03 1.61
CA TYR A 136 -1.02 18.22 2.04
C TYR A 136 -1.66 18.92 3.25
N PHE A 137 -1.91 18.17 4.28
CA PHE A 137 -2.44 18.66 5.56
C PHE A 137 -1.34 18.70 6.65
N LYS A 138 -1.56 19.53 7.68
CA LYS A 138 -0.63 19.73 8.79
C LYS A 138 -0.91 18.81 9.97
N GLU A 139 -2.18 18.50 10.22
CA GLU A 139 -2.64 17.72 11.37
C GLU A 139 -3.42 16.50 10.91
N ASP A 140 -3.09 15.33 11.44
CA ASP A 140 -3.72 14.06 11.07
C ASP A 140 -5.11 13.88 11.71
N ALA A 141 -5.32 14.38 12.94
CA ALA A 141 -6.54 14.15 13.68
C ALA A 141 -7.81 14.74 13.02
N PRO A 142 -7.79 15.96 12.45
CA PRO A 142 -8.92 16.49 11.68
C PRO A 142 -9.27 15.63 10.45
N ILE A 143 -8.26 15.08 9.79
CA ILE A 143 -8.46 14.21 8.62
C ILE A 143 -9.13 12.89 9.03
N ALA A 144 -8.71 12.29 10.13
CA ALA A 144 -9.38 11.09 10.66
C ALA A 144 -10.85 11.38 11.01
N ALA A 145 -11.16 12.56 11.59
CA ALA A 145 -12.51 12.98 11.88
C ALA A 145 -13.35 13.21 10.59
N GLU A 146 -12.76 13.77 9.54
CA GLU A 146 -13.39 13.94 8.23
C GLU A 146 -13.74 12.60 7.60
N ILE A 147 -12.80 11.64 7.61
CA ILE A 147 -13.06 10.28 7.13
C ILE A 147 -14.20 9.64 7.90
N LYS A 148 -14.20 9.78 9.22
CA LYS A 148 -15.29 9.29 10.07
C LYS A 148 -16.65 9.92 9.72
N ALA A 149 -16.67 11.23 9.52
CA ALA A 149 -17.90 11.97 9.16
C ALA A 149 -18.45 11.55 7.79
N SER A 150 -17.59 11.08 6.87
CA SER A 150 -17.99 10.57 5.55
C SER A 150 -18.75 9.24 5.62
N GLY A 151 -18.59 8.47 6.71
CA GLY A 151 -19.15 7.14 6.85
C GLY A 151 -18.58 6.09 5.91
N ALA A 152 -17.35 6.29 5.40
CA ALA A 152 -16.70 5.34 4.50
C ALA A 152 -16.39 4.01 5.20
N ASP A 153 -16.63 2.90 4.49
CA ASP A 153 -16.29 1.55 4.97
C ASP A 153 -14.79 1.26 4.81
N MET A 154 -14.16 1.81 3.76
CA MET A 154 -12.75 1.59 3.44
C MET A 154 -12.04 2.91 3.09
N ALA A 155 -10.80 3.10 3.53
CA ALA A 155 -9.98 4.23 3.13
C ALA A 155 -8.72 3.79 2.36
N LEU A 156 -8.48 4.41 1.19
CA LEU A 156 -7.21 4.32 0.48
C LEU A 156 -6.31 5.45 0.94
N VAL A 157 -5.21 5.10 1.62
CA VAL A 157 -4.26 6.06 2.19
C VAL A 157 -3.02 6.15 1.31
N CYS A 158 -2.86 7.26 0.60
CA CYS A 158 -1.82 7.49 -0.39
C CYS A 158 -0.91 8.68 -0.03
N LEU A 159 -0.40 8.67 1.21
CA LEU A 159 0.44 9.74 1.78
C LEU A 159 1.95 9.50 1.57
N GLY A 160 2.31 8.31 1.06
CA GLY A 160 3.69 7.84 0.99
C GLY A 160 4.22 7.34 2.34
N ALA A 161 5.24 6.45 2.26
CA ALA A 161 5.87 5.87 3.44
C ALA A 161 6.91 6.83 4.06
N PRO A 162 7.04 6.87 5.40
CA PRO A 162 6.27 6.12 6.39
C PRO A 162 4.98 6.80 6.86
N LYS A 163 4.63 7.98 6.33
CA LYS A 163 3.49 8.81 6.79
C LYS A 163 2.17 8.01 6.77
N GLN A 164 1.91 7.25 5.70
CA GLN A 164 0.68 6.48 5.57
C GLN A 164 0.58 5.34 6.59
N GLU A 165 1.68 4.62 6.86
CA GLU A 165 1.70 3.53 7.83
C GLU A 165 1.49 4.08 9.26
N LEU A 166 2.16 5.18 9.60
CA LEU A 166 2.00 5.87 10.88
C LEU A 166 0.58 6.42 11.07
N PHE A 167 0.00 7.01 10.03
CA PHE A 167 -1.38 7.50 10.06
C PHE A 167 -2.36 6.35 10.33
N MET A 168 -2.26 5.25 9.58
CA MET A 168 -3.18 4.11 9.73
C MET A 168 -3.04 3.46 11.11
N ALA A 169 -1.80 3.26 11.60
CA ALA A 169 -1.56 2.68 12.90
C ALA A 169 -2.08 3.54 14.07
N LYS A 170 -1.99 4.88 13.94
CA LYS A 170 -2.36 5.79 15.02
C LYS A 170 -3.83 6.20 14.99
N TYR A 171 -4.38 6.39 13.79
CA TYR A 171 -5.71 6.99 13.62
C TYR A 171 -6.74 6.04 12.97
N GLY A 172 -6.36 4.80 12.66
CA GLY A 172 -7.26 3.84 12.01
C GLY A 172 -8.63 3.74 12.68
N GLU A 173 -8.65 3.50 13.99
CA GLU A 173 -9.90 3.45 14.77
C GLU A 173 -10.69 4.76 14.74
N ALA A 174 -9.99 5.90 14.78
CA ALA A 174 -10.61 7.22 14.78
C ALA A 174 -11.32 7.54 13.44
N THR A 175 -10.93 6.88 12.33
CA THR A 175 -11.58 7.06 11.02
C THR A 175 -12.95 6.39 10.93
N GLY A 176 -13.23 5.40 11.77
CA GLY A 176 -14.44 4.59 11.69
C GLY A 176 -14.51 3.63 10.49
N CYS A 177 -13.50 3.59 9.64
CA CYS A 177 -13.40 2.63 8.54
C CYS A 177 -13.11 1.23 9.08
N SER A 178 -13.72 0.20 8.47
CA SER A 178 -13.38 -1.19 8.74
C SER A 178 -12.01 -1.58 8.16
N LEU A 179 -11.60 -0.95 7.05
CA LEU A 179 -10.34 -1.27 6.39
C LEU A 179 -9.63 -0.01 5.90
N LEU A 180 -8.34 0.12 6.20
CA LEU A 180 -7.46 1.12 5.61
C LEU A 180 -6.36 0.44 4.80
N MET A 181 -5.98 1.03 3.66
CA MET A 181 -4.93 0.45 2.80
C MET A 181 -3.88 1.50 2.43
N GLY A 182 -2.62 1.24 2.79
CA GLY A 182 -1.47 2.05 2.40
C GLY A 182 -1.01 1.71 0.98
N LEU A 183 -1.31 2.58 0.00
CA LEU A 183 -1.07 2.32 -1.43
C LEU A 183 -0.08 3.28 -2.10
N GLY A 184 0.55 4.18 -1.34
CA GLY A 184 1.58 5.10 -1.84
C GLY A 184 1.13 5.90 -3.06
N GLY A 185 1.90 5.83 -4.14
CA GLY A 185 1.63 6.58 -5.38
C GLY A 185 0.53 5.99 -6.29
N SER A 186 -0.31 5.09 -5.79
CA SER A 186 -1.38 4.50 -6.61
C SER A 186 -2.48 5.50 -6.95
N MET A 187 -2.68 6.53 -6.13
CA MET A 187 -3.66 7.59 -6.41
C MET A 187 -3.37 8.31 -7.73
N ASP A 188 -2.10 8.63 -8.00
CA ASP A 188 -1.70 9.27 -9.26
C ASP A 188 -2.03 8.39 -10.47
N ILE A 189 -1.96 7.05 -10.31
CA ILE A 189 -2.31 6.10 -11.38
C ILE A 189 -3.84 6.03 -11.55
N PHE A 190 -4.61 5.99 -10.48
CA PHE A 190 -6.07 6.00 -10.54
C PHE A 190 -6.61 7.29 -11.16
N ALA A 191 -5.97 8.42 -10.87
CA ALA A 191 -6.29 9.71 -11.48
C ALA A 191 -5.85 9.83 -12.95
N GLY A 192 -5.00 8.92 -13.46
CA GLY A 192 -4.42 9.03 -14.80
C GLY A 192 -3.29 10.06 -14.92
N VAL A 193 -2.87 10.68 -13.81
CA VAL A 193 -1.74 11.64 -13.75
C VAL A 193 -0.40 10.93 -13.97
N ALA A 194 -0.28 9.71 -13.45
CA ALA A 194 0.85 8.84 -13.70
C ALA A 194 0.43 7.61 -14.48
N GLN A 195 1.25 7.23 -15.47
CA GLN A 195 1.04 6.00 -16.21
C GLN A 195 1.68 4.82 -15.47
N ARG A 196 0.97 3.72 -15.39
CA ARG A 196 1.56 2.44 -14.98
C ARG A 196 2.61 2.03 -16.02
N ALA A 197 3.64 1.33 -15.57
CA ALA A 197 4.61 0.76 -16.48
C ALA A 197 3.90 -0.15 -17.51
N PRO A 198 4.32 -0.12 -18.81
CA PRO A 198 3.80 -1.03 -19.81
C PRO A 198 3.85 -2.48 -19.37
N GLU A 199 2.95 -3.31 -19.89
CA GLU A 199 2.79 -4.71 -19.49
C GLU A 199 4.11 -5.51 -19.57
N PHE A 200 4.94 -5.21 -20.58
CA PHE A 200 6.27 -5.78 -20.70
C PHE A 200 7.12 -5.59 -19.44
N TYR A 201 7.22 -4.36 -18.92
CA TYR A 201 7.99 -4.08 -17.71
C TYR A 201 7.37 -4.73 -16.47
N CYS A 202 6.04 -4.78 -16.39
CA CYS A 202 5.34 -5.44 -15.28
C CYS A 202 5.59 -6.96 -15.28
N LYS A 203 5.47 -7.63 -16.42
CA LYS A 203 5.72 -9.07 -16.58
C LYS A 203 7.17 -9.47 -16.31
N HIS A 204 8.14 -8.61 -16.65
CA HIS A 204 9.56 -8.87 -16.42
C HIS A 204 10.06 -8.33 -15.06
N ASN A 205 9.16 -7.83 -14.20
CA ASN A 205 9.51 -7.24 -12.90
C ASN A 205 10.47 -6.03 -12.99
N LEU A 206 10.41 -5.30 -14.10
CA LEU A 206 11.23 -4.10 -14.40
C LEU A 206 10.44 -2.79 -14.18
N GLU A 207 9.30 -2.83 -13.48
CA GLU A 207 8.47 -1.66 -13.20
C GLU A 207 9.26 -0.56 -12.49
N TRP A 208 10.14 -0.93 -11.55
CA TRP A 208 11.02 -0.01 -10.85
C TRP A 208 11.98 0.73 -11.81
N PHE A 209 12.53 0.04 -12.82
CA PHE A 209 13.42 0.63 -13.81
C PHE A 209 12.67 1.61 -14.71
N TYR A 210 11.49 1.25 -15.20
CA TYR A 210 10.64 2.15 -15.97
C TYR A 210 10.31 3.44 -15.20
N ARG A 211 9.96 3.32 -13.91
CA ARG A 211 9.68 4.48 -13.05
C ARG A 211 10.92 5.36 -12.83
N LEU A 212 12.12 4.78 -12.78
CA LEU A 212 13.37 5.53 -12.68
C LEU A 212 13.66 6.31 -13.96
N VAL A 213 13.51 5.68 -15.13
CA VAL A 213 13.72 6.32 -16.43
C VAL A 213 12.74 7.49 -16.63
N LYS A 214 11.48 7.32 -16.26
CA LYS A 214 10.45 8.36 -16.36
C LYS A 214 10.63 9.48 -15.32
N ASN A 215 11.20 9.20 -14.17
CA ASN A 215 11.42 10.17 -13.11
C ASN A 215 12.80 9.96 -12.44
N PRO A 216 13.89 10.54 -13.02
CA PRO A 216 15.25 10.39 -12.50
C PRO A 216 15.44 10.89 -11.05
N SER A 217 14.59 11.80 -10.56
CA SER A 217 14.65 12.29 -9.17
C SER A 217 14.43 11.17 -8.14
N ARG A 218 13.91 10.02 -8.56
CA ARG A 218 13.71 8.84 -7.71
C ARG A 218 14.98 8.02 -7.46
N ILE A 219 16.15 8.41 -8.04
CA ILE A 219 17.39 7.64 -7.91
C ILE A 219 17.77 7.38 -6.45
N GLY A 220 17.62 8.37 -5.57
CA GLY A 220 17.90 8.20 -4.13
C GLY A 220 17.05 7.12 -3.45
N ARG A 221 15.80 6.98 -3.88
CA ARG A 221 14.91 5.90 -3.41
C ARG A 221 15.29 4.55 -4.02
N MET A 222 15.68 4.55 -5.28
CA MET A 222 16.06 3.32 -5.98
C MET A 222 17.38 2.73 -5.48
N MET A 223 18.30 3.56 -4.96
CA MET A 223 19.53 3.10 -4.32
C MET A 223 19.30 2.28 -3.05
N LYS A 224 18.10 2.35 -2.46
CA LYS A 224 17.72 1.48 -1.34
C LYS A 224 17.54 0.02 -1.76
N LEU A 225 17.28 -0.29 -3.04
CA LEU A 225 17.14 -1.67 -3.51
C LEU A 225 18.48 -2.46 -3.47
N PRO A 226 19.60 -1.99 -4.06
CA PRO A 226 20.88 -2.68 -3.87
C PRO A 226 21.32 -2.73 -2.40
N LEU A 227 21.11 -1.67 -1.62
CA LEU A 227 21.40 -1.66 -0.20
C LEU A 227 20.61 -2.75 0.55
N PHE A 228 19.32 -2.88 0.28
CA PHE A 228 18.47 -3.95 0.82
C PHE A 228 19.04 -5.34 0.51
N LEU A 229 19.46 -5.60 -0.75
CA LEU A 229 20.02 -6.90 -1.12
C LEU A 229 21.34 -7.20 -0.41
N VAL A 230 22.19 -6.19 -0.19
CA VAL A 230 23.42 -6.33 0.63
C VAL A 230 23.08 -6.70 2.07
N HIS A 231 22.10 -6.02 2.68
CA HIS A 231 21.68 -6.30 4.05
C HIS A 231 21.06 -7.69 4.21
N VAL A 232 20.23 -8.12 3.24
CA VAL A 232 19.66 -9.48 3.23
C VAL A 232 20.75 -10.52 3.11
N SER A 233 21.74 -10.32 2.22
CA SER A 233 22.87 -11.24 2.08
C SER A 233 23.73 -11.33 3.36
N GLY A 234 23.94 -10.23 4.05
CA GLY A 234 24.62 -10.21 5.33
C GLY A 234 23.84 -10.86 6.49
N ALA A 235 22.49 -10.81 6.44
CA ALA A 235 21.65 -11.47 7.44
C ALA A 235 21.59 -13.00 7.30
N LYS A 236 21.89 -13.54 6.12
CA LYS A 236 21.96 -14.99 5.85
C LYS A 236 23.06 -15.70 6.67
N HIS A 237 24.09 -14.97 7.06
CA HIS A 237 25.26 -15.53 7.76
C HIS A 237 25.19 -15.37 9.28
N LYS A 238 24.06 -14.94 9.84
CA LYS A 238 23.77 -14.89 11.27
C LYS A 238 22.73 -15.93 11.66
#